data_c9bcbdd055f10bcb5912e4a345353ebf
#
_entry.id   c9bcbdd055f10bcb5912e4a345353ebf
#
_cell.length_a   1.000
_cell.length_b   1.000
_cell.length_c   1.000
_cell.angle_alpha   90.00
_cell.angle_beta   90.00
_cell.angle_gamma   90.00
#
_symmetry.space_group_name_H-M   'P 1'
#
loop_
_entity.id
_entity.type
_entity.pdbx_description
1 polymer ?
#
loop_
_entity_poly.entity_id
_entity_poly.type
_entity_poly.pdbx_seq_one_letter_code
_entity_poly.pdbx_strand_id
1 'polypeptide(L)'
;MRFKIILAMYQDKVIESAKEAGATGVTILNARGEGIHKQKSFLGLNMEAQKDMLLFLVEDFIANNIMEAIYNAGHLSEHGNGIEFSLDVDRAIGLESQMPMMEKDAKDRYF
;
A
#
# COMPACT_ATOMS: atom_id res chain seq x y z
N MET A 1 2.49 -19.08 5.92
CA MET A 1 2.56 -17.60 5.96
C MET A 1 1.68 -17.03 4.87
N ARG A 2 0.82 -16.10 5.21
CA ARG A 2 -0.08 -15.44 4.24
C ARG A 2 0.36 -14.03 4.01
N PHE A 3 0.21 -13.58 2.78
CA PHE A 3 0.58 -12.23 2.38
C PHE A 3 -0.60 -11.50 1.77
N LYS A 4 -0.56 -10.18 1.89
CA LYS A 4 -1.47 -9.27 1.22
C LYS A 4 -0.69 -8.23 0.45
N ILE A 5 -1.30 -7.75 -0.62
CA ILE A 5 -0.80 -6.58 -1.33
C ILE A 5 -1.66 -5.39 -0.90
N ILE A 6 -1.03 -4.31 -0.48
CA ILE A 6 -1.71 -3.06 -0.19
C ILE A 6 -1.35 -2.07 -1.30
N LEU A 7 -2.36 -1.49 -1.90
CA LEU A 7 -2.21 -0.45 -2.92
C LEU A 7 -2.75 0.87 -2.38
N ALA A 8 -1.98 1.93 -2.54
CA ALA A 8 -2.34 3.26 -2.09
C ALA A 8 -1.75 4.31 -3.02
N MET A 9 -2.32 5.52 -2.99
CA MET A 9 -1.76 6.64 -3.74
C MET A 9 -0.48 7.14 -3.08
N TYR A 10 0.47 7.60 -3.91
CA TYR A 10 1.74 8.12 -3.43
C TYR A 10 1.56 9.37 -2.58
N GLN A 11 2.13 9.35 -1.40
CA GLN A 11 2.34 10.50 -0.52
C GLN A 11 3.55 10.16 0.35
N ASP A 12 4.45 11.12 0.56
CA ASP A 12 5.64 10.89 1.36
C ASP A 12 5.32 10.41 2.77
N LYS A 13 4.34 11.02 3.40
CA LYS A 13 3.93 10.66 4.76
C LYS A 13 3.38 9.25 4.85
N VAL A 14 2.75 8.77 3.79
CA VAL A 14 2.20 7.41 3.73
C VAL A 14 3.33 6.38 3.78
N ILE A 15 4.40 6.61 3.03
CA ILE A 15 5.55 5.70 3.03
C ILE A 15 6.16 5.58 4.42
N GLU A 16 6.41 6.71 5.07
CA GLU A 16 6.98 6.72 6.41
C GLU A 16 6.09 6.01 7.42
N SER A 17 4.80 6.34 7.41
CA SER A 17 3.85 5.73 8.35
C SER A 17 3.69 4.24 8.12
N ALA A 18 3.69 3.80 6.87
CA ALA A 18 3.62 2.37 6.56
C ALA A 18 4.85 1.63 7.08
N LYS A 19 6.03 2.22 6.93
CA LYS A 19 7.26 1.63 7.45
C LYS A 19 7.24 1.54 8.96
N GLU A 20 6.80 2.58 9.63
CA GLU A 20 6.68 2.58 11.09
C GLU A 20 5.69 1.53 11.58
N ALA A 21 4.64 1.27 10.81
CA ALA A 21 3.64 0.26 11.13
C ALA A 21 4.10 -1.17 10.79
N GLY A 22 5.25 -1.32 10.14
CA GLY A 22 5.86 -2.63 9.91
C GLY A 22 6.08 -3.02 8.46
N ALA A 23 5.76 -2.16 7.50
CA ALA A 23 6.06 -2.44 6.12
C ALA A 23 7.58 -2.47 5.91
N THR A 24 8.09 -3.53 5.31
CA THR A 24 9.54 -3.71 5.11
C THR A 24 10.05 -3.08 3.83
N GLY A 25 9.16 -2.74 2.90
CA GLY A 25 9.53 -2.10 1.66
C GLY A 25 8.32 -1.63 0.90
N VAL A 26 8.57 -0.86 -0.14
CA VAL A 26 7.52 -0.33 -1.01
C VAL A 26 8.01 -0.32 -2.45
N THR A 27 7.11 -0.64 -3.37
CA THR A 27 7.34 -0.47 -4.80
C THR A 27 6.51 0.71 -5.26
N ILE A 28 7.14 1.63 -5.98
CA ILE A 28 6.46 2.80 -6.51
C ILE A 28 6.16 2.53 -7.99
N LEU A 29 4.88 2.59 -8.33
CA LEU A 29 4.42 2.34 -9.69
C LEU A 29 3.93 3.64 -10.32
N ASN A 30 4.37 3.90 -11.53
CA ASN A 30 3.79 5.00 -12.31
C ASN A 30 2.39 4.59 -12.75
N ALA A 31 1.41 5.43 -12.44
CA ALA A 31 0.02 5.14 -12.77
C ALA A 31 -0.60 6.32 -13.49
N ARG A 32 -1.49 6.00 -14.43
CA ARG A 32 -2.25 6.98 -15.16
C ARG A 32 -3.68 6.49 -15.27
N GLY A 33 -4.63 7.32 -14.87
CA GLY A 33 -6.04 7.00 -14.95
C GLY A 33 -6.76 7.93 -15.89
N GLU A 34 -7.79 7.41 -16.54
CA GLU A 34 -8.69 8.21 -17.35
C GLU A 34 -10.12 7.94 -16.89
N GLY A 35 -10.85 9.01 -16.61
CA GLY A 35 -12.24 8.91 -16.27
C GLY A 35 -13.09 8.73 -17.53
N ILE A 36 -14.24 8.10 -17.37
CA ILE A 36 -15.22 7.93 -18.44
C ILE A 36 -15.89 9.25 -18.79
N HIS A 37 -15.92 10.17 -17.84
CA HIS A 37 -16.52 11.49 -18.01
C HIS A 37 -15.48 12.56 -18.26
N LYS A 38 -15.92 13.73 -18.68
CA LYS A 38 -15.06 14.89 -18.96
C LYS A 38 -14.21 15.31 -17.77
N GLN A 39 -14.65 15.00 -16.58
CA GLN A 39 -13.84 15.18 -15.37
C GLN A 39 -12.88 14.00 -15.30
N LYS A 40 -11.60 14.27 -15.36
CA LYS A 40 -10.56 13.25 -15.31
C LYS A 40 -10.51 12.63 -13.92
N SER A 41 -11.36 11.64 -13.68
CA SER A 41 -11.40 10.95 -12.40
C SER A 41 -11.25 9.45 -12.60
N PHE A 42 -10.54 8.83 -11.68
CA PHE A 42 -10.36 7.38 -11.62
C PHE A 42 -10.55 6.96 -10.18
N LEU A 43 -11.45 6.04 -9.92
CA LEU A 43 -11.77 5.56 -8.58
C LEU A 43 -12.15 6.70 -7.62
N GLY A 44 -12.87 7.71 -8.11
CA GLY A 44 -13.25 8.87 -7.31
C GLY A 44 -12.14 9.90 -7.09
N LEU A 45 -11.00 9.73 -7.76
CA LEU A 45 -9.85 10.62 -7.63
C LEU A 45 -9.77 11.56 -8.82
N ASN A 46 -9.36 12.80 -8.58
CA ASN A 46 -9.07 13.75 -9.65
C ASN A 46 -7.68 13.44 -10.22
N MET A 47 -7.65 12.79 -11.38
CA MET A 47 -6.40 12.41 -12.03
C MET A 47 -6.15 13.30 -13.23
N GLU A 48 -5.80 14.57 -12.98
CA GLU A 48 -5.45 15.50 -14.05
C GLU A 48 -4.04 15.23 -14.60
N ALA A 49 -3.23 14.57 -13.81
CA ALA A 49 -1.86 14.25 -14.17
C ALA A 49 -1.55 12.82 -13.77
N GLN A 50 -0.42 12.34 -14.24
CA GLN A 50 0.09 11.05 -13.83
C GLN A 50 0.33 11.06 -12.32
N LYS A 51 -0.17 10.05 -11.64
CA LYS A 51 0.03 9.84 -10.21
C LYS A 51 0.78 8.54 -9.99
N ASP A 52 1.62 8.52 -8.98
CA ASP A 52 2.28 7.29 -8.59
C ASP A 52 1.42 6.51 -7.61
N MET A 53 1.55 5.20 -7.67
CA MET A 53 0.90 4.29 -6.74
C MET A 53 1.96 3.58 -5.91
N LEU A 54 1.61 3.30 -4.68
CA LEU A 54 2.47 2.54 -3.77
C LEU A 54 1.93 1.13 -3.66
N LEU A 55 2.83 0.16 -3.80
CA LEU A 55 2.51 -1.25 -3.63
C LEU A 55 3.36 -1.80 -2.49
N PHE A 56 2.69 -2.33 -1.47
CA PHE A 56 3.33 -2.98 -0.34
C PHE A 56 2.97 -4.46 -0.35
N LEU A 57 3.97 -5.32 -0.26
CA LEU A 57 3.75 -6.74 0.01
C LEU A 57 3.98 -6.97 1.49
N VAL A 58 2.94 -7.35 2.21
CA VAL A 58 2.99 -7.44 3.67
C VAL A 58 2.43 -8.76 4.14
N GLU A 59 2.83 -9.18 5.34
CA GLU A 59 2.21 -10.33 5.98
C GLU A 59 0.80 -9.98 6.44
N ASP A 60 -0.08 -10.97 6.32
CA ASP A 60 -1.50 -10.80 6.61
C ASP A 60 -1.75 -10.23 8.01
N PHE A 61 -0.99 -10.70 9.00
CA PHE A 61 -1.26 -10.33 10.40
C PHE A 61 -0.97 -8.86 10.71
N ILE A 62 -0.16 -8.17 9.90
CA ILE A 62 0.13 -6.75 10.12
C ILE A 62 -0.56 -5.84 9.11
N ALA A 63 -1.27 -6.42 8.13
CA ALA A 63 -1.86 -5.66 7.04
C ALA A 63 -2.84 -4.59 7.54
N ASN A 64 -3.69 -4.92 8.50
CA ASN A 64 -4.66 -3.96 9.02
C ASN A 64 -3.99 -2.79 9.73
N ASN A 65 -2.92 -3.03 10.48
CA ASN A 65 -2.17 -1.97 11.14
C ASN A 65 -1.54 -1.01 10.14
N ILE A 66 -0.99 -1.57 9.06
CA ILE A 66 -0.39 -0.77 8.00
C ILE A 66 -1.45 0.04 7.27
N MET A 67 -2.60 -0.57 6.95
CA MET A 67 -3.69 0.14 6.28
C MET A 67 -4.24 1.28 7.14
N GLU A 68 -4.36 1.07 8.44
CA GLU A 68 -4.81 2.12 9.34
C GLU A 68 -3.80 3.27 9.41
N ALA A 69 -2.51 2.96 9.45
CA ALA A 69 -1.46 3.98 9.43
C ALA A 69 -1.52 4.79 8.12
N ILE A 70 -1.72 4.13 6.99
CA ILE A 70 -1.87 4.79 5.69
C ILE A 70 -3.11 5.69 5.67
N TYR A 71 -4.22 5.18 6.19
CA TYR A 71 -5.47 5.94 6.24
C TYR A 71 -5.29 7.26 7.00
N ASN A 72 -4.62 7.21 8.13
CA ASN A 72 -4.40 8.39 8.95
C ASN A 72 -3.37 9.34 8.31
N ALA A 73 -2.25 8.81 7.86
CA ALA A 73 -1.17 9.63 7.28
C ALA A 73 -1.58 10.30 5.97
N GLY A 74 -2.37 9.61 5.16
CA GLY A 74 -2.84 10.11 3.88
C GLY A 74 -4.10 10.94 3.95
N HIS A 75 -4.68 11.09 5.14
CA HIS A 75 -5.95 11.80 5.34
C HIS A 75 -7.04 11.28 4.39
N LEU A 76 -7.16 9.96 4.29
CA LEU A 76 -8.05 9.33 3.32
C LEU A 76 -9.53 9.54 3.62
N SER A 77 -9.86 10.02 4.82
CA SER A 77 -11.23 10.43 5.14
C SER A 77 -11.67 11.69 4.38
N GLU A 78 -10.72 12.47 3.87
CA GLU A 78 -11.01 13.69 3.14
C GLU A 78 -11.21 13.41 1.66
N HIS A 79 -12.19 14.08 1.08
CA HIS A 79 -12.51 13.91 -0.33
C HIS A 79 -11.32 14.28 -1.23
N GLY A 80 -11.02 13.42 -2.18
CA GLY A 80 -9.96 13.67 -3.15
C GLY A 80 -8.56 13.22 -2.72
N ASN A 81 -8.39 12.77 -1.47
CA ASN A 81 -7.06 12.38 -0.99
C ASN A 81 -6.68 10.94 -1.36
N GLY A 82 -7.61 10.18 -1.91
CA GLY A 82 -7.28 8.90 -2.45
C GLY A 82 -8.00 7.75 -1.76
N ILE A 83 -7.65 6.57 -2.19
CA ILE A 83 -8.14 5.33 -1.61
C ILE A 83 -6.96 4.40 -1.37
N GLU A 84 -7.16 3.44 -0.50
CA GLU A 84 -6.28 2.29 -0.36
C GLU A 84 -7.11 1.03 -0.40
N PHE A 85 -6.51 -0.05 -0.83
CA PHE A 85 -7.18 -1.35 -0.78
C PHE A 85 -6.15 -2.45 -0.67
N SER A 86 -6.58 -3.61 -0.18
CA SER A 86 -5.73 -4.78 -0.06
C SER A 86 -6.29 -5.93 -0.86
N LEU A 87 -5.37 -6.77 -1.32
CA LEU A 87 -5.69 -7.99 -2.05
C LEU A 87 -4.95 -9.15 -1.41
N ASP A 88 -5.62 -10.28 -1.30
CA ASP A 88 -4.95 -11.50 -0.86
C ASP A 88 -4.03 -12.00 -1.97
N VAL A 89 -2.84 -12.44 -1.56
CA VAL A 89 -1.92 -13.09 -2.49
C VAL A 89 -2.24 -14.57 -2.51
N ASP A 90 -2.81 -15.03 -3.60
CA ASP A 90 -3.17 -16.43 -3.77
C ASP A 90 -1.92 -17.30 -3.93
N ARG A 91 -0.97 -16.84 -4.71
CA ARG A 91 0.26 -17.59 -5.00
C ARG A 91 1.41 -16.64 -5.26
N ALA A 92 2.57 -16.94 -4.69
CA ALA A 92 3.81 -16.20 -4.95
C ALA A 92 4.94 -17.18 -5.17
N ILE A 93 5.80 -16.85 -6.13
CA ILE A 93 6.98 -17.66 -6.46
C ILE A 93 8.19 -16.76 -6.28
N GLY A 94 9.21 -17.27 -5.61
CA GLY A 94 10.43 -16.50 -5.36
C GLY A 94 10.49 -15.86 -3.97
N LEU A 95 9.44 -15.99 -3.17
CA LEU A 95 9.45 -15.46 -1.81
C LEU A 95 10.22 -16.32 -0.83
N GLU A 96 10.40 -17.60 -1.13
CA GLU A 96 11.00 -18.56 -0.21
C GLU A 96 12.38 -18.14 0.26
N SER A 97 13.17 -17.55 -0.62
CA SER A 97 14.52 -17.09 -0.29
C SER A 97 14.52 -15.88 0.65
N GLN A 98 13.39 -15.15 0.70
CA GLN A 98 13.27 -13.94 1.50
C GLN A 98 12.44 -14.14 2.77
N MET A 99 11.69 -15.20 2.87
CA MET A 99 10.80 -15.46 4.00
C MET A 99 11.50 -15.46 5.36
N PRO A 100 12.66 -16.09 5.53
CA PRO A 100 13.35 -16.05 6.83
C PRO A 100 13.67 -14.62 7.29
N MET A 101 14.03 -13.77 6.36
CA MET A 101 14.34 -12.37 6.63
C MET A 101 13.10 -11.59 7.01
N MET A 102 12.00 -11.81 6.30
CA MET A 102 10.71 -11.19 6.60
C MET A 102 10.17 -11.62 7.96
N GLU A 103 10.29 -12.89 8.29
CA GLU A 103 9.87 -13.42 9.59
C GLU A 103 10.68 -12.81 10.72
N LYS A 104 11.98 -12.65 10.53
CA LYS A 104 12.86 -12.04 11.51
C LYS A 104 12.46 -10.58 11.74
N ASP A 105 12.26 -9.83 10.68
CA ASP A 105 11.85 -8.43 10.79
C ASP A 105 10.54 -8.29 11.55
N ALA A 106 9.57 -9.16 11.27
CA ALA A 106 8.29 -9.14 11.96
C ALA A 106 8.46 -9.45 13.45
N LYS A 107 9.29 -10.43 13.80
CA LYS A 107 9.57 -10.77 15.19
C LYS A 107 10.27 -9.64 15.92
N ASP A 108 11.24 -9.02 15.29
CA ASP A 108 12.00 -7.93 15.90
C ASP A 108 11.13 -6.70 16.17
N ARG A 109 10.07 -6.51 15.39
CA ARG A 109 9.17 -5.35 15.51
C ARG A 109 7.95 -5.61 16.38
N TYR A 110 7.42 -6.84 16.40
CA TYR A 110 6.11 -7.15 17.00
C TYR A 110 6.16 -8.24 18.07
N PHE A 111 7.23 -8.93 18.17
CA PHE A 111 7.41 -10.00 19.15
C PHE A 111 8.72 -9.83 19.91
#